data_1d4f8cbddf9ef37733db9c85ff49a7e1
#
_entry.id   1d4f8cbddf9ef37733db9c85ff49a7e1
#
_cell.length_a   1.000
_cell.length_b   1.000
_cell.length_c   1.000
_cell.angle_alpha   90.00
_cell.angle_beta   90.00
_cell.angle_gamma   90.00
#
_symmetry.space_group_name_H-M   'P 1'
#
loop_
_entity.id
_entity.type
_entity.pdbx_description
1 polymer ?
#
loop_
_entity_poly.entity_id
_entity_poly.type
_entity_poly.pdbx_seq_one_letter_code
_entity_poly.pdbx_strand_id
1 'polypeptide(L)'
;MPVILFLEDHKATTIDRVVEAVKINAEKFNSDKLTFKLASGPVGVMAATNEAVAEAQLPMMLYVYGAVILLCLISFRSLRATIAVVVPLYVVSTLAQWLMTSLNIGLTVSTLPVIALGVGIGVDYGIYILSTMSARLNKGEPVSVAYLAALRERGSAVLITGITLAIGVSTWFFSALKFQVDMGILLTFMFLVNMIAAVVVLPAIATFLWRKQK
;
A
#
# COMPACT_ATOMS: atom_id res chain seq x y z
N MET A 1 17.03 31.73 -23.87
CA MET A 1 17.45 32.35 -22.61
C MET A 1 16.84 31.54 -21.47
N PRO A 2 17.59 31.02 -20.49
CA PRO A 2 17.02 30.31 -19.35
C PRO A 2 16.42 31.32 -18.35
N VAL A 3 15.24 31.01 -17.83
CA VAL A 3 14.62 31.70 -16.70
C VAL A 3 14.75 30.79 -15.49
N ILE A 4 15.40 31.27 -14.43
CA ILE A 4 15.64 30.49 -13.21
C ILE A 4 14.64 30.92 -12.16
N LEU A 5 13.88 29.96 -11.63
CA LEU A 5 12.93 30.14 -10.53
C LEU A 5 13.54 29.53 -9.25
N PHE A 6 13.54 30.31 -8.17
CA PHE A 6 13.92 29.82 -6.85
C PHE A 6 12.67 29.47 -6.05
N LEU A 7 12.68 28.29 -5.44
CA LEU A 7 11.58 27.81 -4.61
C LEU A 7 11.94 28.00 -3.13
N GLU A 8 10.95 28.27 -2.31
CA GLU A 8 11.10 28.40 -0.86
C GLU A 8 11.42 27.05 -0.20
N ASP A 9 10.83 25.96 -0.71
CA ASP A 9 11.09 24.61 -0.26
C ASP A 9 11.02 23.60 -1.43
N HIS A 10 11.37 22.34 -1.17
CA HIS A 10 11.31 21.24 -2.14
C HIS A 10 10.17 20.26 -1.84
N LYS A 11 9.10 20.70 -1.18
CA LYS A 11 7.92 19.85 -0.95
C LYS A 11 7.19 19.59 -2.26
N ALA A 12 6.65 18.38 -2.40
CA ALA A 12 5.90 17.98 -3.59
C ALA A 12 4.79 18.97 -3.92
N THR A 13 4.01 19.40 -2.92
CA THR A 13 2.92 20.37 -3.09
C THR A 13 3.38 21.75 -3.60
N THR A 14 4.56 22.19 -3.21
CA THR A 14 5.14 23.47 -3.69
C THR A 14 5.61 23.32 -5.13
N ILE A 15 6.29 22.23 -5.44
CA ILE A 15 6.76 21.89 -6.78
C ILE A 15 5.58 21.77 -7.75
N ASP A 16 4.54 21.01 -7.41
CA ASP A 16 3.36 20.79 -8.25
C ASP A 16 2.65 22.11 -8.57
N ARG A 17 2.43 22.96 -7.55
CA ARG A 17 1.82 24.28 -7.74
C ARG A 17 2.62 25.20 -8.67
N VAL A 18 3.95 25.20 -8.55
CA VAL A 18 4.82 26.02 -9.41
C VAL A 18 4.83 25.47 -10.83
N VAL A 19 4.92 24.14 -11.00
CA VAL A 19 4.88 23.50 -12.32
C VAL A 19 3.56 23.77 -13.03
N GLU A 20 2.44 23.67 -12.35
CA GLU A 20 1.12 23.96 -12.89
C GLU A 20 1.02 25.44 -13.34
N ALA A 21 1.46 26.37 -12.48
CA ALA A 21 1.50 27.78 -12.83
C ALA A 21 2.39 28.07 -14.05
N VAL A 22 3.54 27.39 -14.16
CA VAL A 22 4.44 27.54 -15.32
C VAL A 22 3.81 26.96 -16.57
N LYS A 23 3.15 25.78 -16.49
CA LYS A 23 2.44 25.17 -17.64
C LYS A 23 1.35 26.10 -18.16
N ILE A 24 0.48 26.63 -17.28
CA ILE A 24 -0.61 27.55 -17.65
C ILE A 24 -0.06 28.83 -18.30
N ASN A 25 0.99 29.41 -17.74
CA ASN A 25 1.58 30.62 -18.29
C ASN A 25 2.33 30.34 -19.61
N ALA A 26 3.01 29.21 -19.73
CA ALA A 26 3.67 28.81 -20.97
C ALA A 26 2.65 28.68 -22.12
N GLU A 27 1.51 28.02 -21.89
CA GLU A 27 0.44 27.92 -22.90
C GLU A 27 -0.11 29.29 -23.29
N LYS A 28 -0.30 30.18 -22.33
CA LYS A 28 -0.87 31.50 -22.56
C LYS A 28 0.04 32.45 -23.35
N PHE A 29 1.36 32.33 -23.16
CA PHE A 29 2.33 33.23 -23.76
C PHE A 29 3.15 32.61 -24.89
N ASN A 30 2.93 31.34 -25.24
CA ASN A 30 3.53 30.74 -26.43
C ASN A 30 3.01 31.44 -27.70
N SER A 31 3.93 31.73 -28.60
CA SER A 31 3.66 32.31 -29.91
C SER A 31 4.61 31.73 -30.94
N ASP A 32 4.34 31.98 -32.25
CA ASP A 32 5.20 31.50 -33.35
C ASP A 32 6.68 31.93 -33.21
N LYS A 33 6.93 33.00 -32.46
CA LYS A 33 8.28 33.58 -32.26
C LYS A 33 8.90 33.20 -30.91
N LEU A 34 8.10 32.74 -29.95
CA LEU A 34 8.57 32.45 -28.59
C LEU A 34 7.88 31.19 -28.05
N THR A 35 8.67 30.19 -27.77
CA THR A 35 8.17 28.94 -27.15
C THR A 35 8.81 28.76 -25.78
N PHE A 36 7.99 28.71 -24.75
CA PHE A 36 8.44 28.36 -23.40
C PHE A 36 8.50 26.83 -23.28
N LYS A 37 9.70 26.30 -23.04
CA LYS A 37 9.89 24.89 -22.71
C LYS A 37 10.19 24.78 -21.23
N LEU A 38 9.51 23.85 -20.57
CA LEU A 38 9.86 23.47 -19.20
C LEU A 38 11.30 22.99 -19.19
N ALA A 39 12.15 23.70 -18.44
CA ALA A 39 13.57 23.40 -18.42
C ALA A 39 13.86 22.21 -17.53
N SER A 40 14.92 21.47 -17.89
CA SER A 40 15.51 20.47 -17.04
C SER A 40 16.32 21.12 -15.93
N GLY A 41 16.19 20.64 -14.72
CA GLY A 41 16.95 21.00 -13.54
C GLY A 41 16.58 20.06 -12.42
N PRO A 42 17.27 20.06 -11.27
CA PRO A 42 16.91 19.14 -10.18
C PRO A 42 15.44 19.16 -9.82
N VAL A 43 14.82 20.34 -9.76
CA VAL A 43 13.39 20.50 -9.46
C VAL A 43 12.51 20.04 -10.61
N GLY A 44 12.90 20.28 -11.86
CA GLY A 44 12.17 19.78 -13.04
C GLY A 44 12.17 18.25 -13.11
N VAL A 45 13.30 17.61 -12.78
CA VAL A 45 13.38 16.14 -12.69
C VAL A 45 12.49 15.63 -11.55
N MET A 46 12.51 16.28 -10.39
CA MET A 46 11.63 15.90 -9.27
C MET A 46 10.16 16.02 -9.64
N ALA A 47 9.77 17.11 -10.32
CA ALA A 47 8.40 17.32 -10.78
C ALA A 47 7.94 16.24 -11.76
N ALA A 48 8.73 15.96 -12.79
CA ALA A 48 8.43 14.91 -13.77
C ALA A 48 8.36 13.52 -13.11
N THR A 49 9.24 13.27 -12.14
CA THR A 49 9.23 12.03 -11.38
C THR A 49 7.97 11.89 -10.53
N ASN A 50 7.56 12.96 -9.83
CA ASN A 50 6.33 12.95 -9.02
C ASN A 50 5.08 12.76 -9.90
N GLU A 51 5.02 13.42 -11.06
CA GLU A 51 3.92 13.24 -12.04
C GLU A 51 3.85 11.79 -12.53
N ALA A 52 4.99 11.21 -12.93
CA ALA A 52 5.06 9.81 -13.35
C ALA A 52 4.68 8.82 -12.23
N VAL A 53 5.07 9.11 -10.98
CA VAL A 53 4.70 8.31 -9.80
C VAL A 53 3.19 8.38 -9.53
N ALA A 54 2.61 9.58 -9.60
CA ALA A 54 1.18 9.76 -9.39
C ALA A 54 0.35 9.01 -10.46
N GLU A 55 0.77 9.07 -11.72
CA GLU A 55 0.14 8.32 -12.81
C GLU A 55 0.32 6.79 -12.67
N ALA A 56 1.47 6.34 -12.19
CA ALA A 56 1.77 4.93 -12.02
C ALA A 56 1.07 4.29 -10.82
N GLN A 57 0.60 5.06 -9.84
CA GLN A 57 0.02 4.55 -8.60
C GLN A 57 -1.21 3.67 -8.83
N LEU A 58 -2.17 4.16 -9.60
CA LEU A 58 -3.42 3.42 -9.87
C LEU A 58 -3.18 2.12 -10.66
N PRO A 59 -2.46 2.13 -11.80
CA PRO A 59 -2.12 0.91 -12.51
C PRO A 59 -1.35 -0.09 -11.64
N MET A 60 -0.38 0.36 -10.86
CA MET A 60 0.40 -0.51 -9.99
C MET A 60 -0.49 -1.19 -8.95
N MET A 61 -1.38 -0.45 -8.30
CA MET A 61 -2.34 -1.04 -7.35
C MET A 61 -3.23 -2.08 -8.02
N LEU A 62 -3.74 -1.80 -9.22
CA LEU A 62 -4.56 -2.74 -9.98
C LEU A 62 -3.80 -4.03 -10.31
N TYR A 63 -2.54 -3.94 -10.73
CA TYR A 63 -1.72 -5.12 -11.00
C TYR A 63 -1.43 -5.92 -9.74
N VAL A 64 -1.07 -5.27 -8.63
CA VAL A 64 -0.79 -5.94 -7.35
C VAL A 64 -2.04 -6.66 -6.84
N TYR A 65 -3.18 -5.97 -6.76
CA TYR A 65 -4.44 -6.59 -6.32
C TYR A 65 -4.93 -7.65 -7.31
N GLY A 66 -4.77 -7.43 -8.60
CA GLY A 66 -5.10 -8.42 -9.63
C GLY A 66 -4.29 -9.71 -9.45
N ALA A 67 -2.99 -9.59 -9.23
CA ALA A 67 -2.12 -10.74 -8.95
C ALA A 67 -2.51 -11.45 -7.65
N VAL A 68 -2.75 -10.70 -6.58
CA VAL A 68 -3.18 -11.26 -5.28
C VAL A 68 -4.51 -11.98 -5.40
N ILE A 69 -5.51 -11.40 -6.07
CA ILE A 69 -6.81 -12.02 -6.29
C ILE A 69 -6.66 -13.31 -7.08
N LEU A 70 -5.86 -13.29 -8.16
CA LEU A 70 -5.60 -14.46 -8.99
C LEU A 70 -4.94 -15.58 -8.19
N LEU A 71 -3.89 -15.27 -7.42
CA LEU A 71 -3.19 -16.24 -6.57
C LEU A 71 -4.11 -16.83 -5.49
N CYS A 72 -4.92 -15.97 -4.84
CA CYS A 72 -5.90 -16.44 -3.86
C CYS A 72 -6.97 -17.34 -4.49
N LEU A 73 -7.46 -17.02 -5.70
CA LEU A 73 -8.42 -17.85 -6.41
C LEU A 73 -7.84 -19.21 -6.79
N ILE A 74 -6.59 -19.24 -7.25
CA ILE A 74 -5.89 -20.49 -7.57
C ILE A 74 -5.69 -21.33 -6.29
N SER A 75 -5.25 -20.69 -5.20
CA SER A 75 -4.94 -21.37 -3.93
C SER A 75 -6.19 -21.91 -3.23
N PHE A 76 -7.23 -21.11 -3.10
CA PHE A 76 -8.42 -21.49 -2.33
C PHE A 76 -9.55 -22.07 -3.19
N ARG A 77 -9.52 -21.84 -4.50
CA ARG A 77 -10.61 -22.20 -5.43
C ARG A 77 -12.00 -21.75 -4.95
N SER A 78 -12.05 -20.66 -4.21
CA SER A 78 -13.26 -20.14 -3.57
C SER A 78 -13.26 -18.63 -3.57
N LEU A 79 -14.24 -18.02 -4.22
CA LEU A 79 -14.47 -16.56 -4.21
C LEU A 79 -14.67 -16.00 -2.80
N ARG A 80 -15.34 -16.76 -1.92
CA ARG A 80 -15.57 -16.32 -0.53
C ARG A 80 -14.25 -16.20 0.23
N ALA A 81 -13.38 -17.18 0.08
CA ALA A 81 -12.06 -17.18 0.69
C ALA A 81 -11.20 -16.01 0.16
N THR A 82 -11.22 -15.77 -1.14
CA THR A 82 -10.50 -14.63 -1.76
C THR A 82 -11.00 -13.31 -1.22
N ILE A 83 -12.31 -13.09 -1.15
CA ILE A 83 -12.90 -11.86 -0.59
C ILE A 83 -12.49 -11.68 0.88
N ALA A 84 -12.50 -12.75 1.68
CA ALA A 84 -12.12 -12.70 3.09
C ALA A 84 -10.66 -12.25 3.30
N VAL A 85 -9.76 -12.51 2.35
CA VAL A 85 -8.36 -12.05 2.39
C VAL A 85 -8.21 -10.64 1.81
N VAL A 86 -8.81 -10.38 0.65
CA VAL A 86 -8.59 -9.14 -0.10
C VAL A 86 -9.22 -7.92 0.59
N VAL A 87 -10.38 -8.07 1.21
CA VAL A 87 -11.07 -6.94 1.87
C VAL A 87 -10.25 -6.35 3.03
N PRO A 88 -9.71 -7.12 3.98
CA PRO A 88 -8.81 -6.57 5.01
C PRO A 88 -7.60 -5.87 4.42
N LEU A 89 -6.97 -6.44 3.39
CA LEU A 89 -5.80 -5.84 2.72
C LEU A 89 -6.13 -4.48 2.11
N TYR A 90 -7.29 -4.35 1.47
CA TYR A 90 -7.74 -3.09 0.90
C TYR A 90 -7.95 -2.03 1.99
N VAL A 91 -8.57 -2.40 3.11
CA VAL A 91 -8.75 -1.50 4.26
C VAL A 91 -7.40 -1.04 4.80
N VAL A 92 -6.44 -1.95 4.97
CA VAL A 92 -5.09 -1.59 5.46
C VAL A 92 -4.36 -0.67 4.48
N SER A 93 -4.46 -0.92 3.17
CA SER A 93 -3.86 -0.03 2.16
C SER A 93 -4.47 1.37 2.19
N THR A 94 -5.78 1.47 2.40
CA THR A 94 -6.45 2.77 2.55
C THR A 94 -6.01 3.49 3.83
N LEU A 95 -5.86 2.75 4.93
CA LEU A 95 -5.33 3.31 6.18
C LEU A 95 -3.86 3.77 6.03
N ALA A 96 -3.04 3.05 5.26
CA ALA A 96 -1.68 3.46 4.97
C ALA A 96 -1.63 4.76 4.15
N GLN A 97 -2.51 4.92 3.17
CA GLN A 97 -2.63 6.17 2.40
C GLN A 97 -3.10 7.34 3.29
N TRP A 98 -4.05 7.09 4.17
CA TRP A 98 -4.47 8.07 5.17
C TRP A 98 -3.32 8.47 6.09
N LEU A 99 -2.51 7.52 6.55
CA LEU A 99 -1.33 7.80 7.37
C LEU A 99 -0.30 8.63 6.61
N MET A 100 -0.05 8.32 5.33
CA MET A 100 0.83 9.12 4.47
C MET A 100 0.38 10.58 4.42
N THR A 101 -0.91 10.80 4.19
CA THR A 101 -1.49 12.15 4.15
C THR A 101 -1.37 12.86 5.50
N SER A 102 -1.65 12.16 6.60
CA SER A 102 -1.58 12.71 7.96
C SER A 102 -0.16 13.12 8.38
N LEU A 103 0.85 12.38 7.92
CA LEU A 103 2.26 12.66 8.19
C LEU A 103 2.91 13.60 7.17
N ASN A 104 2.14 14.10 6.19
CA ASN A 104 2.66 14.87 5.05
C ASN A 104 3.81 14.14 4.30
N ILE A 105 3.73 12.82 4.23
CA ILE A 105 4.63 12.01 3.42
C ILE A 105 4.09 12.05 1.99
N GLY A 106 4.86 12.67 1.08
CA GLY A 106 4.48 12.78 -0.32
C GLY A 106 4.55 11.43 -1.05
N LEU A 107 3.77 11.30 -2.12
CA LEU A 107 3.93 10.24 -3.10
C LEU A 107 5.26 10.45 -3.84
N THR A 108 6.18 9.52 -3.65
CA THR A 108 7.50 9.54 -4.27
C THR A 108 7.83 8.17 -4.85
N VAL A 109 8.87 8.08 -5.66
CA VAL A 109 9.39 6.80 -6.17
C VAL A 109 9.65 5.81 -5.03
N SER A 110 10.09 6.31 -3.88
CA SER A 110 10.41 5.48 -2.72
C SER A 110 9.17 4.97 -1.99
N THR A 111 8.11 5.78 -1.90
CA THR A 111 6.89 5.39 -1.16
C THR A 111 5.94 4.54 -2.00
N LEU A 112 6.03 4.60 -3.32
CA LEU A 112 5.18 3.85 -4.24
C LEU A 112 5.28 2.32 -4.04
N PRO A 113 6.48 1.70 -3.92
CA PRO A 113 6.59 0.25 -3.69
C PRO A 113 6.13 -0.20 -2.30
N VAL A 114 6.03 0.71 -1.32
CA VAL A 114 5.67 0.38 0.07
C VAL A 114 4.29 -0.27 0.14
N ILE A 115 3.31 0.28 -0.60
CA ILE A 115 1.96 -0.28 -0.62
C ILE A 115 1.96 -1.68 -1.24
N ALA A 116 2.70 -1.88 -2.34
CA ALA A 116 2.83 -3.18 -2.98
C ALA A 116 3.47 -4.22 -2.07
N LEU A 117 4.55 -3.86 -1.37
CA LEU A 117 5.22 -4.72 -0.40
C LEU A 117 4.30 -5.04 0.79
N GLY A 118 3.62 -4.01 1.32
CA GLY A 118 2.69 -4.18 2.43
C GLY A 118 1.52 -5.10 2.10
N VAL A 119 0.97 -5.00 0.89
CA VAL A 119 -0.08 -5.90 0.40
C VAL A 119 0.47 -7.31 0.20
N GLY A 120 1.64 -7.46 -0.41
CA GLY A 120 2.27 -8.76 -0.64
C GLY A 120 2.54 -9.55 0.63
N ILE A 121 3.06 -8.90 1.68
CA ILE A 121 3.29 -9.53 2.99
C ILE A 121 1.97 -9.72 3.74
N GLY A 122 1.05 -8.76 3.62
CA GLY A 122 -0.25 -8.85 4.28
C GLY A 122 -1.10 -10.03 3.78
N VAL A 123 -1.01 -10.37 2.48
CA VAL A 123 -1.72 -11.53 1.93
C VAL A 123 -1.26 -12.83 2.55
N ASP A 124 0.03 -12.97 2.86
CA ASP A 124 0.58 -14.18 3.47
C ASP A 124 -0.03 -14.44 4.85
N TYR A 125 -0.22 -13.41 5.68
CA TYR A 125 -0.90 -13.55 6.97
C TYR A 125 -2.34 -14.06 6.80
N GLY A 126 -3.05 -13.49 5.82
CA GLY A 126 -4.40 -13.92 5.48
C GLY A 126 -4.45 -15.38 5.00
N ILE A 127 -3.53 -15.78 4.13
CA ILE A 127 -3.44 -17.12 3.61
C ILE A 127 -3.14 -18.14 4.73
N TYR A 128 -2.22 -17.82 5.65
CA TYR A 128 -1.89 -18.72 6.77
C TYR A 128 -3.10 -19.01 7.66
N ILE A 129 -3.84 -17.98 8.06
CA ILE A 129 -5.02 -18.16 8.91
C ILE A 129 -6.16 -18.84 8.13
N LEU A 130 -6.44 -18.36 6.91
CA LEU A 130 -7.60 -18.82 6.16
C LEU A 130 -7.42 -20.23 5.61
N SER A 131 -6.19 -20.68 5.28
CA SER A 131 -5.93 -22.04 4.81
C SER A 131 -6.36 -23.08 5.84
N THR A 132 -5.98 -22.87 7.11
CA THR A 132 -6.38 -23.76 8.21
C THR A 132 -7.89 -23.67 8.48
N MET A 133 -8.45 -22.45 8.50
CA MET A 133 -9.90 -22.27 8.64
C MET A 133 -10.69 -22.94 7.53
N SER A 134 -10.30 -22.74 6.28
CA SER A 134 -11.00 -23.27 5.11
C SER A 134 -11.00 -24.80 5.08
N ALA A 135 -9.88 -25.44 5.46
CA ALA A 135 -9.79 -26.89 5.56
C ALA A 135 -10.80 -27.49 6.57
N ARG A 136 -11.08 -26.79 7.67
CA ARG A 136 -12.05 -27.20 8.69
C ARG A 136 -13.49 -26.86 8.32
N LEU A 137 -13.69 -25.67 7.74
CA LEU A 137 -15.01 -25.24 7.24
C LEU A 137 -15.53 -26.19 6.16
N ASN A 138 -14.66 -26.72 5.29
CA ASN A 138 -15.00 -27.69 4.28
C ASN A 138 -15.39 -29.08 4.88
N LYS A 139 -15.02 -29.35 6.13
CA LYS A 139 -15.47 -30.53 6.90
C LYS A 139 -16.78 -30.29 7.63
N GLY A 140 -17.40 -29.11 7.49
CA GLY A 140 -18.64 -28.75 8.15
C GLY A 140 -18.49 -28.25 9.60
N GLU A 141 -17.26 -27.99 10.04
CA GLU A 141 -17.03 -27.45 11.38
C GLU A 141 -17.56 -26.00 11.47
N PRO A 142 -18.09 -25.56 12.63
CA PRO A 142 -18.53 -24.18 12.81
C PRO A 142 -17.33 -23.21 12.72
N VAL A 143 -17.60 -21.98 12.25
CA VAL A 143 -16.55 -20.96 12.02
C VAL A 143 -15.73 -20.66 13.29
N SER A 144 -16.37 -20.67 14.47
CA SER A 144 -15.68 -20.44 15.74
C SER A 144 -14.65 -21.53 16.07
N VAL A 145 -14.97 -22.78 15.80
CA VAL A 145 -14.05 -23.91 16.02
C VAL A 145 -12.91 -23.87 15.01
N ALA A 146 -13.24 -23.65 13.74
CA ALA A 146 -12.24 -23.53 12.67
C ALA A 146 -11.25 -22.37 12.93
N TYR A 147 -11.76 -21.23 13.42
CA TYR A 147 -10.93 -20.09 13.77
C TYR A 147 -10.02 -20.35 14.97
N LEU A 148 -10.54 -20.90 16.07
CA LEU A 148 -9.72 -21.24 17.22
C LEU A 148 -8.60 -22.21 16.88
N ALA A 149 -8.89 -23.17 16.01
CA ALA A 149 -7.87 -24.09 15.52
C ALA A 149 -6.81 -23.37 14.67
N ALA A 150 -7.22 -22.48 13.77
CA ALA A 150 -6.30 -21.70 12.96
C ALA A 150 -5.38 -20.82 13.84
N LEU A 151 -5.92 -20.19 14.89
CA LEU A 151 -5.11 -19.43 15.83
C LEU A 151 -4.12 -20.30 16.60
N ARG A 152 -4.51 -21.47 17.04
CA ARG A 152 -3.60 -22.39 17.75
C ARG A 152 -2.48 -22.91 16.85
N GLU A 153 -2.79 -23.20 15.58
CA GLU A 153 -1.84 -23.81 14.65
C GLU A 153 -0.95 -22.76 13.95
N ARG A 154 -1.49 -21.59 13.62
CA ARG A 154 -0.81 -20.57 12.79
C ARG A 154 -0.70 -19.19 13.41
N GLY A 155 -1.48 -18.90 14.47
CA GLY A 155 -1.53 -17.56 15.06
C GLY A 155 -0.18 -17.11 15.61
N SER A 156 0.56 -17.98 16.27
CA SER A 156 1.91 -17.66 16.78
C SER A 156 2.88 -17.29 15.65
N ALA A 157 2.84 -18.05 14.54
CA ALA A 157 3.68 -17.76 13.38
C ALA A 157 3.37 -16.38 12.78
N VAL A 158 2.09 -16.06 12.58
CA VAL A 158 1.66 -14.75 12.06
C VAL A 158 2.10 -13.62 13.00
N LEU A 159 1.90 -13.76 14.31
CA LEU A 159 2.29 -12.76 15.30
C LEU A 159 3.80 -12.54 15.33
N ILE A 160 4.58 -13.63 15.42
CA ILE A 160 6.04 -13.54 15.46
C ILE A 160 6.56 -12.91 14.17
N THR A 161 6.09 -13.35 12.99
CA THR A 161 6.53 -12.79 11.70
C THR A 161 6.18 -11.31 11.60
N GLY A 162 4.95 -10.91 11.94
CA GLY A 162 4.52 -9.52 11.89
C GLY A 162 5.34 -8.60 12.79
N ILE A 163 5.57 -9.03 14.03
CA ILE A 163 6.39 -8.28 15.01
C ILE A 163 7.85 -8.22 14.54
N THR A 164 8.43 -9.33 14.10
CA THR A 164 9.83 -9.37 13.67
C THR A 164 10.08 -8.47 12.47
N LEU A 165 9.18 -8.50 11.47
CA LEU A 165 9.27 -7.60 10.31
C LEU A 165 9.11 -6.13 10.72
N ALA A 166 8.14 -5.83 11.59
CA ALA A 166 7.92 -4.48 12.08
C ALA A 166 9.15 -3.95 12.84
N ILE A 167 9.76 -4.74 13.72
CA ILE A 167 10.99 -4.37 14.43
C ILE A 167 12.14 -4.19 13.45
N GLY A 168 12.32 -5.13 12.51
CA GLY A 168 13.37 -5.04 11.49
C GLY A 168 13.32 -3.75 10.69
N VAL A 169 12.12 -3.38 10.22
CA VAL A 169 11.94 -2.16 9.41
C VAL A 169 11.93 -0.89 10.26
N SER A 170 11.51 -0.96 11.54
CA SER A 170 11.54 0.19 12.43
C SER A 170 12.97 0.72 12.71
N THR A 171 14.00 -0.08 12.48
CA THR A 171 15.39 0.39 12.54
C THR A 171 15.68 1.51 11.53
N TRP A 172 14.90 1.60 10.46
CA TRP A 172 15.00 2.65 9.45
C TRP A 172 14.58 4.03 9.98
N PHE A 173 13.87 4.12 11.11
CA PHE A 173 13.53 5.39 11.75
C PHE A 173 14.77 6.20 12.17
N PHE A 174 15.88 5.51 12.39
CA PHE A 174 17.16 6.13 12.78
C PHE A 174 18.05 6.46 11.57
N SER A 175 17.55 6.32 10.35
CA SER A 175 18.32 6.62 9.16
C SER A 175 18.52 8.12 8.97
N ALA A 176 19.67 8.50 8.45
CA ALA A 176 19.96 9.88 8.03
C ALA A 176 19.19 10.27 6.73
N LEU A 177 18.62 9.30 6.03
CA LEU A 177 17.92 9.51 4.75
C LEU A 177 16.42 9.58 4.99
N LYS A 178 15.82 10.75 4.73
CA LYS A 178 14.39 11.00 4.96
C LYS A 178 13.50 9.97 4.27
N PHE A 179 13.77 9.63 3.01
CA PHE A 179 12.96 8.65 2.28
C PHE A 179 12.95 7.27 2.96
N GLN A 180 14.07 6.87 3.57
CA GLN A 180 14.16 5.60 4.29
C GLN A 180 13.36 5.64 5.60
N VAL A 181 13.37 6.77 6.31
CA VAL A 181 12.53 6.98 7.49
C VAL A 181 11.06 6.89 7.11
N ASP A 182 10.65 7.60 6.05
CA ASP A 182 9.26 7.60 5.57
C ASP A 182 8.79 6.19 5.18
N MET A 183 9.61 5.45 4.43
CA MET A 183 9.35 4.04 4.10
C MET A 183 9.27 3.16 5.36
N GLY A 184 10.18 3.35 6.30
CA GLY A 184 10.23 2.61 7.55
C GLY A 184 8.94 2.75 8.36
N ILE A 185 8.45 3.99 8.52
CA ILE A 185 7.21 4.29 9.23
C ILE A 185 6.02 3.59 8.56
N LEU A 186 5.89 3.74 7.25
CA LEU A 186 4.78 3.16 6.50
C LEU A 186 4.77 1.63 6.51
N LEU A 187 5.94 1.01 6.29
CA LEU A 187 6.05 -0.45 6.29
C LEU A 187 5.81 -1.03 7.68
N THR A 188 6.36 -0.41 8.74
CA THR A 188 6.11 -0.83 10.12
C THR A 188 4.62 -0.80 10.44
N PHE A 189 3.95 0.30 10.08
CA PHE A 189 2.50 0.43 10.23
C PHE A 189 1.76 -0.67 9.46
N MET A 190 2.09 -0.86 8.18
CA MET A 190 1.42 -1.85 7.35
C MET A 190 1.60 -3.28 7.87
N PHE A 191 2.80 -3.65 8.32
CA PHE A 191 3.05 -5.00 8.84
C PHE A 191 2.26 -5.27 10.11
N LEU A 192 2.23 -4.32 11.05
CA LEU A 192 1.46 -4.46 12.28
C LEU A 192 -0.06 -4.48 12.02
N VAL A 193 -0.55 -3.57 11.20
CA VAL A 193 -1.99 -3.48 10.94
C VAL A 193 -2.47 -4.66 10.10
N ASN A 194 -1.69 -5.14 9.11
CA ASN A 194 -2.00 -6.36 8.36
C ASN A 194 -2.05 -7.60 9.27
N MET A 195 -1.10 -7.73 10.21
CA MET A 195 -1.09 -8.80 11.20
C MET A 195 -2.37 -8.79 12.05
N ILE A 196 -2.74 -7.62 12.56
CA ILE A 196 -3.99 -7.45 13.35
C ILE A 196 -5.22 -7.74 12.46
N ALA A 197 -5.22 -7.24 11.23
CA ALA A 197 -6.32 -7.46 10.30
C ALA A 197 -6.51 -8.95 9.95
N ALA A 198 -5.42 -9.69 9.76
CA ALA A 198 -5.49 -11.13 9.52
C ALA A 198 -6.04 -11.91 10.73
N VAL A 199 -5.70 -11.50 11.94
CA VAL A 199 -6.15 -12.18 13.17
C VAL A 199 -7.57 -11.78 13.57
N VAL A 200 -7.97 -10.52 13.38
CA VAL A 200 -9.24 -9.99 13.89
C VAL A 200 -10.28 -9.78 12.78
N VAL A 201 -9.91 -9.06 11.71
CA VAL A 201 -10.86 -8.63 10.68
C VAL A 201 -11.21 -9.78 9.74
N LEU A 202 -10.22 -10.57 9.32
CA LEU A 202 -10.45 -11.70 8.41
C LEU A 202 -11.45 -12.73 8.97
N PRO A 203 -11.33 -13.23 10.22
CA PRO A 203 -12.31 -14.17 10.76
C PRO A 203 -13.69 -13.54 10.96
N ALA A 204 -13.78 -12.24 11.24
CA ALA A 204 -15.07 -11.53 11.30
C ALA A 204 -15.77 -11.56 9.93
N ILE A 205 -15.04 -11.27 8.85
CA ILE A 205 -15.55 -11.36 7.48
C ILE A 205 -15.89 -12.81 7.12
N ALA A 206 -15.05 -13.77 7.49
CA ALA A 206 -15.31 -15.18 7.28
C ALA A 206 -16.62 -15.61 7.95
N THR A 207 -16.89 -15.19 9.18
CA THR A 207 -18.14 -15.48 9.89
C THR A 207 -19.36 -14.98 9.10
N PHE A 208 -19.26 -13.79 8.50
CA PHE A 208 -20.33 -13.22 7.69
C PHE A 208 -20.56 -13.98 6.38
N LEU A 209 -19.46 -14.37 5.70
CA LEU A 209 -19.52 -15.07 4.40
C LEU A 209 -20.00 -16.53 4.50
N TRP A 210 -19.67 -17.23 5.62
CA TRP A 210 -20.07 -18.64 5.85
C TRP A 210 -21.37 -18.78 6.63
N ARG A 211 -21.92 -17.71 7.21
CA ARG A 211 -23.18 -17.72 7.96
C ARG A 211 -24.41 -18.13 7.10
N LYS A 212 -24.35 -17.96 5.79
CA LYS A 212 -25.45 -18.26 4.85
C LYS A 212 -25.59 -19.72 4.45
N GLN A 213 -24.86 -20.64 5.06
CA GLN A 213 -24.93 -22.08 4.74
C GLN A 213 -25.70 -22.93 5.77
N LYS A 214 -26.60 -22.31 6.57
CA LYS A 214 -27.59 -23.04 7.34
C LYS A 214 -28.94 -23.01 6.65
#